data_049839cb79d48c0bfb927af1f9c5969b
#
_entry.id   049839cb79d48c0bfb927af1f9c5969b
#
_cell.length_a   1.000
_cell.length_b   1.000
_cell.length_c   1.000
_cell.angle_alpha   90.00
_cell.angle_beta   90.00
_cell.angle_gamma   90.00
#
_symmetry.space_group_name_H-M   'P 1'
#
loop_
_entity.id
_entity.type
_entity.pdbx_description
1 polymer ?
#
loop_
_entity_poly.entity_id
_entity_poly.type
_entity_poly.pdbx_seq_one_letter_code
_entity_poly.pdbx_strand_id
1 'polypeptide(L)'
;MEDLNRFIEAQEDYFDIAYDEIKSGKKKTHWMWYIFPQIHGLGFSETSVFYSIKSINEAISYLNNEFLYNNMIKICNLLLNTKVKNPATIFGGVDSLKLRSCMTLFYLINTDDFILGLDDYKYEHDDFSFEKTTIFKEVLDKFYNSIDEKTIMIINKEIEDEK
;
A
#
# COMPACT_ATOMS: atom_id res chain seq x y z
N MET A 1 -17.11 -6.94 8.05
CA MET A 1 -15.76 -7.11 8.64
C MET A 1 -14.77 -7.46 7.52
N GLU A 2 -13.67 -6.76 7.45
CA GLU A 2 -12.66 -7.01 6.42
C GLU A 2 -11.86 -8.27 6.72
N ASP A 3 -11.54 -9.04 5.67
CA ASP A 3 -10.73 -10.24 5.79
C ASP A 3 -9.24 -9.89 5.64
N LEU A 4 -8.65 -9.42 6.73
CA LEU A 4 -7.22 -9.11 6.77
C LEU A 4 -6.35 -10.37 6.91
N ASN A 5 -6.93 -11.51 7.24
CA ASN A 5 -6.17 -12.74 7.46
C ASN A 5 -5.39 -13.16 6.21
N ARG A 6 -5.90 -12.89 5.01
CA ARG A 6 -5.17 -13.23 3.79
C ARG A 6 -3.81 -12.53 3.72
N PHE A 7 -3.75 -11.28 4.20
CA PHE A 7 -2.48 -10.53 4.28
C PHE A 7 -1.61 -11.03 5.43
N ILE A 8 -2.21 -11.24 6.60
CA ILE A 8 -1.47 -11.65 7.79
C ILE A 8 -0.78 -13.00 7.56
N GLU A 9 -1.54 -13.99 7.07
CA GLU A 9 -0.99 -15.33 6.81
C GLU A 9 0.12 -15.29 5.77
N ALA A 10 -0.10 -14.57 4.66
CA ALA A 10 0.91 -14.47 3.61
C ALA A 10 2.17 -13.77 4.11
N GLN A 11 2.03 -12.72 4.93
CA GLN A 11 3.18 -11.99 5.46
C GLN A 11 3.91 -12.78 6.55
N GLU A 12 3.21 -13.58 7.35
CA GLU A 12 3.88 -14.48 8.30
C GLU A 12 4.84 -15.42 7.59
N ASP A 13 4.47 -15.89 6.39
CA ASP A 13 5.28 -16.83 5.63
C ASP A 13 6.36 -16.16 4.78
N TYR A 14 6.10 -14.98 4.24
CA TYR A 14 6.94 -14.42 3.17
C TYR A 14 7.50 -13.02 3.45
N PHE A 15 7.15 -12.36 4.56
CA PHE A 15 7.66 -11.00 4.80
C PHE A 15 9.20 -10.98 4.88
N ASP A 16 9.79 -11.90 5.60
CA ASP A 16 11.26 -11.93 5.76
C ASP A 16 11.96 -12.20 4.44
N ILE A 17 11.36 -13.01 3.57
CA ILE A 17 11.90 -13.28 2.23
C ILE A 17 11.87 -11.98 1.41
N ALA A 18 10.74 -11.29 1.40
CA ALA A 18 10.60 -10.02 0.69
C ALA A 18 11.60 -8.98 1.20
N TYR A 19 11.70 -8.86 2.50
CA TYR A 19 12.63 -7.93 3.16
C TYR A 19 14.07 -8.22 2.72
N ASP A 20 14.48 -9.48 2.77
CA ASP A 20 15.85 -9.87 2.41
C ASP A 20 16.14 -9.64 0.92
N GLU A 21 15.17 -9.89 0.04
CA GLU A 21 15.34 -9.64 -1.39
C GLU A 21 15.49 -8.14 -1.67
N ILE A 22 14.69 -7.29 -1.05
CA ILE A 22 14.83 -5.83 -1.19
C ILE A 22 16.19 -5.39 -0.64
N LYS A 23 16.57 -5.90 0.51
CA LYS A 23 17.85 -5.56 1.14
C LYS A 23 19.04 -5.95 0.24
N SER A 24 18.92 -7.06 -0.48
CA SER A 24 19.95 -7.49 -1.42
C SER A 24 19.93 -6.73 -2.74
N GLY A 25 18.91 -5.88 -2.94
CA GLY A 25 18.82 -5.00 -4.10
C GLY A 25 18.03 -5.54 -5.28
N LYS A 26 17.43 -6.72 -5.16
CA LYS A 26 16.65 -7.29 -6.26
C LYS A 26 15.60 -8.30 -5.79
N LYS A 27 14.36 -8.06 -6.23
CA LYS A 27 13.25 -8.98 -6.03
C LYS A 27 13.45 -10.23 -6.90
N LYS A 28 13.32 -11.41 -6.30
CA LYS A 28 13.54 -12.70 -6.97
C LYS A 28 12.29 -13.57 -7.00
N THR A 29 11.42 -13.47 -5.99
CA THR A 29 10.23 -14.31 -5.87
C THR A 29 8.94 -13.49 -5.89
N HIS A 30 7.79 -14.14 -5.79
CA HIS A 30 6.49 -13.55 -6.09
C HIS A 30 5.72 -13.23 -4.82
N TRP A 31 5.86 -12.01 -4.31
CA TRP A 31 5.21 -11.59 -3.07
C TRP A 31 4.58 -10.19 -3.16
N MET A 32 4.61 -9.56 -4.33
CA MET A 32 4.19 -8.16 -4.47
C MET A 32 2.75 -7.93 -4.03
N TRP A 33 1.84 -8.84 -4.37
CA TRP A 33 0.41 -8.70 -4.11
C TRP A 33 0.06 -8.46 -2.66
N TYR A 34 0.76 -9.11 -1.71
CA TYR A 34 0.40 -9.06 -0.29
C TYR A 34 1.42 -8.32 0.58
N ILE A 35 2.59 -8.00 0.05
CA ILE A 35 3.56 -7.14 0.76
C ILE A 35 3.26 -5.67 0.47
N PHE A 36 2.90 -5.34 -0.79
CA PHE A 36 2.54 -4.00 -1.22
C PHE A 36 1.16 -4.02 -1.90
N PRO A 37 0.08 -4.25 -1.14
CA PRO A 37 -1.23 -4.38 -1.75
C PRO A 37 -1.73 -3.07 -2.36
N GLN A 38 -2.50 -3.20 -3.45
CA GLN A 38 -3.09 -2.08 -4.17
C GLN A 38 -4.59 -2.05 -3.95
N ILE A 39 -5.21 -0.89 -4.21
CA ILE A 39 -6.66 -0.79 -4.27
C ILE A 39 -7.20 -1.68 -5.40
N HIS A 40 -8.42 -2.19 -5.23
CA HIS A 40 -9.09 -3.00 -6.25
C HIS A 40 -9.21 -2.25 -7.59
N GLY A 41 -9.35 -2.98 -8.66
CA GLY A 41 -9.57 -2.39 -9.99
C GLY A 41 -8.32 -2.15 -10.81
N LEU A 42 -7.13 -2.34 -10.25
CA LEU A 42 -5.86 -2.15 -10.94
C LEU A 42 -5.31 -3.43 -11.56
N GLY A 43 -5.59 -4.57 -10.95
CA GLY A 43 -5.14 -5.87 -11.45
C GLY A 43 -6.32 -6.79 -11.72
N PHE A 44 -6.17 -7.71 -12.69
CA PHE A 44 -7.28 -8.55 -13.16
C PHE A 44 -7.03 -10.05 -13.00
N SER A 45 -5.80 -10.48 -12.65
CA SER A 45 -5.55 -11.89 -12.36
C SER A 45 -6.26 -12.31 -11.08
N GLU A 46 -6.50 -13.60 -10.91
CA GLU A 46 -7.11 -14.12 -9.68
C GLU A 46 -6.34 -13.73 -8.44
N THR A 47 -5.01 -13.80 -8.49
CA THR A 47 -4.15 -13.43 -7.36
C THR A 47 -4.23 -11.94 -7.06
N SER A 48 -4.19 -11.10 -8.09
CA SER A 48 -4.32 -9.64 -7.92
C SER A 48 -5.66 -9.27 -7.31
N VAL A 49 -6.74 -9.89 -7.76
CA VAL A 49 -8.08 -9.63 -7.23
C VAL A 49 -8.17 -10.09 -5.78
N PHE A 50 -7.67 -11.30 -5.48
CA PHE A 50 -7.73 -11.86 -4.12
C PHE A 50 -7.05 -10.98 -3.09
N TYR A 51 -5.86 -10.45 -3.41
CA TYR A 51 -5.08 -9.61 -2.48
C TYR A 51 -5.33 -8.12 -2.65
N SER A 52 -6.24 -7.69 -3.51
CA SER A 52 -6.55 -6.26 -3.63
C SER A 52 -7.25 -5.75 -2.37
N ILE A 53 -7.00 -4.49 -2.04
CA ILE A 53 -7.71 -3.80 -0.97
C ILE A 53 -9.10 -3.45 -1.52
N LYS A 54 -10.14 -3.94 -0.87
CA LYS A 54 -11.51 -3.91 -1.43
C LYS A 54 -12.21 -2.56 -1.32
N SER A 55 -11.79 -1.74 -0.35
CA SER A 55 -12.47 -0.48 -0.05
C SER A 55 -11.56 0.43 0.75
N ILE A 56 -11.96 1.70 0.89
CA ILE A 56 -11.30 2.64 1.80
C ILE A 56 -11.35 2.11 3.23
N ASN A 57 -12.47 1.54 3.65
CA ASN A 57 -12.58 0.96 4.99
C ASN A 57 -11.58 -0.17 5.21
N GLU A 58 -11.37 -1.03 4.22
CA GLU A 58 -10.35 -2.08 4.36
C GLU A 58 -8.94 -1.51 4.43
N ALA A 59 -8.64 -0.44 3.67
CA ALA A 59 -7.34 0.23 3.76
C ALA A 59 -7.11 0.80 5.16
N ILE A 60 -8.13 1.39 5.76
CA ILE A 60 -8.07 1.90 7.13
C ILE A 60 -7.84 0.74 8.11
N SER A 61 -8.59 -0.34 7.96
CA SER A 61 -8.43 -1.53 8.81
C SER A 61 -7.04 -2.14 8.69
N TYR A 62 -6.48 -2.13 7.47
CA TYR A 62 -5.12 -2.61 7.22
C TYR A 62 -4.11 -1.82 8.06
N LEU A 63 -4.17 -0.50 8.01
CA LEU A 63 -3.24 0.35 8.78
C LEU A 63 -3.53 0.30 10.28
N ASN A 64 -4.77 0.06 10.68
CA ASN A 64 -5.13 -0.10 12.10
C ASN A 64 -4.64 -1.43 12.68
N ASN A 65 -4.32 -2.42 11.85
CA ASN A 65 -3.78 -3.69 12.30
C ASN A 65 -2.30 -3.53 12.63
N GLU A 66 -1.94 -3.77 13.88
CA GLU A 66 -0.58 -3.53 14.38
C GLU A 66 0.48 -4.32 13.61
N PHE A 67 0.22 -5.60 13.34
CA PHE A 67 1.16 -6.46 12.60
C PHE A 67 1.40 -5.93 11.18
N LEU A 68 0.32 -5.64 10.46
CA LEU A 68 0.41 -5.16 9.07
C LEU A 68 1.04 -3.76 9.00
N TYR A 69 0.65 -2.87 9.90
CA TYR A 69 1.23 -1.53 9.97
C TYR A 69 2.73 -1.58 10.22
N ASN A 70 3.15 -2.35 11.24
CA ASN A 70 4.57 -2.43 11.60
C ASN A 70 5.41 -3.02 10.46
N ASN A 71 4.90 -4.04 9.77
CA ASN A 71 5.59 -4.61 8.61
C ASN A 71 5.70 -3.60 7.47
N MET A 72 4.63 -2.85 7.21
CA MET A 72 4.65 -1.83 6.16
C MET A 72 5.68 -0.73 6.47
N ILE A 73 5.69 -0.25 7.71
CA ILE A 73 6.67 0.78 8.12
C ILE A 73 8.10 0.24 8.00
N LYS A 74 8.32 -0.99 8.44
CA LYS A 74 9.64 -1.62 8.40
C LYS A 74 10.17 -1.74 6.97
N ILE A 75 9.33 -2.19 6.04
CA ILE A 75 9.78 -2.38 4.66
C ILE A 75 9.91 -1.05 3.92
N CYS A 76 9.08 -0.05 4.24
CA CYS A 76 9.22 1.30 3.70
C CYS A 76 10.51 1.96 4.17
N ASN A 77 10.89 1.79 5.44
CA ASN A 77 12.17 2.28 5.96
C ASN A 77 13.35 1.64 5.22
N LEU A 78 13.26 0.36 4.91
CA LEU A 78 14.29 -0.31 4.11
C LEU A 78 14.41 0.32 2.73
N LEU A 79 13.28 0.61 2.07
CA LEU A 79 13.27 1.28 0.77
C LEU A 79 13.89 2.68 0.84
N LEU A 80 13.61 3.42 1.91
CA LEU A 80 14.20 4.76 2.08
C LEU A 80 15.70 4.72 2.34
N ASN A 81 16.20 3.65 2.94
CA ASN A 81 17.62 3.51 3.28
C ASN A 81 18.46 2.88 2.17
N THR A 82 17.85 2.32 1.13
CA THR A 82 18.63 1.76 0.02
C THR A 82 19.27 2.87 -0.79
N LYS A 83 20.43 2.59 -1.37
CA LYS A 83 21.11 3.51 -2.29
C LYS A 83 20.55 3.45 -3.71
N VAL A 84 19.71 2.47 -4.00
CA VAL A 84 19.06 2.35 -5.30
C VAL A 84 18.07 3.50 -5.48
N LYS A 85 18.14 4.18 -6.62
CA LYS A 85 17.26 5.31 -6.92
C LYS A 85 16.15 4.98 -7.89
N ASN A 86 16.37 4.00 -8.77
CA ASN A 86 15.35 3.56 -9.72
C ASN A 86 14.66 2.31 -9.15
N PRO A 87 13.37 2.38 -8.83
CA PRO A 87 12.68 1.24 -8.23
C PRO A 87 12.62 0.02 -9.15
N ALA A 88 12.69 0.22 -10.47
CA ALA A 88 12.71 -0.89 -11.42
C ALA A 88 13.96 -1.76 -11.26
N THR A 89 15.04 -1.22 -10.72
CA THR A 89 16.25 -2.00 -10.43
C THR A 89 15.96 -3.11 -9.42
N ILE A 90 15.14 -2.82 -8.41
CA ILE A 90 14.76 -3.79 -7.38
C ILE A 90 13.58 -4.65 -7.84
N PHE A 91 12.53 -4.02 -8.37
CA PHE A 91 11.23 -4.65 -8.58
C PHE A 91 10.95 -5.07 -10.02
N GLY A 92 11.71 -4.56 -11.01
CA GLY A 92 11.32 -4.65 -12.40
C GLY A 92 10.28 -3.60 -12.76
N GLY A 93 9.95 -3.50 -14.04
CA GLY A 93 9.07 -2.43 -14.53
C GLY A 93 7.65 -2.51 -14.01
N VAL A 94 7.05 -3.70 -14.05
CA VAL A 94 5.64 -3.89 -13.65
C VAL A 94 5.46 -3.71 -12.15
N ASP A 95 6.27 -4.40 -11.35
CA ASP A 95 6.13 -4.35 -9.89
C ASP A 95 6.52 -2.99 -9.32
N SER A 96 7.40 -2.24 -9.98
CA SER A 96 7.71 -0.88 -9.54
C SER A 96 6.49 0.04 -9.64
N LEU A 97 5.63 -0.16 -10.65
CA LEU A 97 4.38 0.59 -10.77
C LEU A 97 3.36 0.18 -9.69
N LYS A 98 3.34 -1.08 -9.32
CA LYS A 98 2.50 -1.57 -8.21
C LYS A 98 2.92 -0.95 -6.88
N LEU A 99 4.22 -0.79 -6.66
CA LEU A 99 4.73 -0.10 -5.47
C LEU A 99 4.21 1.34 -5.41
N ARG A 100 4.24 2.05 -6.54
CA ARG A 100 3.70 3.42 -6.60
C ARG A 100 2.22 3.45 -6.24
N SER A 101 1.44 2.52 -6.78
CA SER A 101 0.01 2.43 -6.48
C SER A 101 -0.25 2.16 -5.00
N CYS A 102 0.51 1.23 -4.40
CA CYS A 102 0.41 0.92 -2.98
C CYS A 102 0.75 2.14 -2.11
N MET A 103 1.85 2.80 -2.40
CA MET A 103 2.28 3.99 -1.65
C MET A 103 1.27 5.12 -1.78
N THR A 104 0.68 5.29 -2.97
CA THR A 104 -0.36 6.29 -3.19
C THR A 104 -1.59 6.00 -2.32
N LEU A 105 -2.05 4.76 -2.31
CA LEU A 105 -3.20 4.36 -1.49
C LEU A 105 -2.99 4.73 -0.01
N PHE A 106 -1.89 4.26 0.57
CA PHE A 106 -1.67 4.46 2.00
C PHE A 106 -1.27 5.89 2.34
N TYR A 107 -0.65 6.61 1.42
CA TYR A 107 -0.45 8.05 1.58
C TYR A 107 -1.80 8.78 1.71
N LEU A 108 -2.73 8.50 0.83
CA LEU A 108 -4.04 9.16 0.84
C LEU A 108 -4.84 8.83 2.10
N ILE A 109 -4.74 7.59 2.57
CA ILE A 109 -5.45 7.15 3.79
C ILE A 109 -4.82 7.73 5.05
N ASN A 110 -3.51 7.88 5.08
CA ASN A 110 -2.75 8.26 6.28
C ASN A 110 -2.48 9.75 6.40
N THR A 111 -2.73 10.52 5.34
CA THR A 111 -2.42 11.96 5.34
C THR A 111 -3.50 12.78 6.05
N ASP A 112 -3.10 13.94 6.60
CA ASP A 112 -4.03 14.95 7.09
C ASP A 112 -4.46 15.92 5.98
N ASP A 113 -3.89 15.80 4.79
CA ASP A 113 -4.26 16.63 3.64
C ASP A 113 -5.59 16.12 3.08
N PHE A 114 -6.66 16.84 3.25
CA PHE A 114 -8.01 16.45 2.79
C PHE A 114 -8.15 16.54 1.26
N ILE A 115 -7.16 16.01 0.54
CA ILE A 115 -7.08 16.08 -0.92
C ILE A 115 -8.32 15.47 -1.58
N LEU A 116 -8.87 14.43 -0.95
CA LEU A 116 -9.97 13.66 -1.52
C LEU A 116 -11.29 13.82 -0.75
N GLY A 117 -11.35 14.72 0.23
CA GLY A 117 -12.56 14.88 1.03
C GLY A 117 -12.89 13.66 1.86
N LEU A 118 -11.90 12.96 2.37
CA LEU A 118 -12.08 11.75 3.19
C LEU A 118 -12.84 12.03 4.48
N ASP A 119 -12.83 13.25 4.99
CA ASP A 119 -13.59 13.63 6.17
C ASP A 119 -15.11 13.54 5.93
N ASP A 120 -15.57 13.61 4.68
CA ASP A 120 -16.97 13.41 4.32
C ASP A 120 -17.31 11.93 4.10
N TYR A 121 -16.32 11.05 4.08
CA TYR A 121 -16.52 9.62 3.86
C TYR A 121 -17.00 8.94 5.14
N LYS A 122 -17.98 8.07 5.01
CA LYS A 122 -18.52 7.33 6.15
C LYS A 122 -17.70 6.09 6.44
N TYR A 123 -16.99 6.11 7.55
CA TYR A 123 -16.20 4.97 7.98
C TYR A 123 -17.03 3.99 8.80
N GLU A 124 -16.72 2.70 8.69
CA GLU A 124 -17.22 1.69 9.62
C GLU A 124 -16.52 1.81 10.98
N HIS A 125 -15.38 2.47 11.02
CA HIS A 125 -14.60 2.73 12.22
C HIS A 125 -14.80 4.18 12.66
N ASP A 126 -14.94 4.39 13.96
CA ASP A 126 -15.15 5.73 14.52
C ASP A 126 -13.89 6.58 14.44
N ASP A 127 -12.71 5.95 14.40
CA ASP A 127 -11.44 6.67 14.36
C ASP A 127 -10.36 5.86 13.64
N PHE A 128 -9.23 6.54 13.40
CA PHE A 128 -8.01 5.92 12.92
C PHE A 128 -7.13 5.63 14.14
N SER A 129 -6.84 4.35 14.39
CA SER A 129 -5.95 3.97 15.49
C SER A 129 -4.48 3.90 15.09
N PHE A 130 -4.19 3.96 13.78
CA PHE A 130 -2.80 3.99 13.30
C PHE A 130 -2.19 5.37 13.52
N GLU A 131 -0.86 5.39 13.64
CA GLU A 131 -0.12 6.65 13.73
C GLU A 131 0.00 7.31 12.37
N LYS A 132 -0.10 8.64 12.34
CA LYS A 132 0.19 9.42 11.14
C LYS A 132 1.69 9.37 10.85
N THR A 133 2.03 9.29 9.57
CA THR A 133 3.42 9.20 9.14
C THR A 133 3.59 9.81 7.77
N THR A 134 4.77 10.34 7.49
CA THR A 134 5.11 10.86 6.16
C THR A 134 5.80 9.80 5.29
N ILE A 135 5.92 8.57 5.79
CA ILE A 135 6.78 7.55 5.15
C ILE A 135 6.34 7.21 3.74
N PHE A 136 5.02 7.14 3.49
CA PHE A 136 4.51 6.79 2.16
C PHE A 136 4.83 7.87 1.14
N LYS A 137 4.70 9.14 1.53
CA LYS A 137 5.08 10.26 0.68
C LYS A 137 6.59 10.28 0.45
N GLU A 138 7.38 9.97 1.46
CA GLU A 138 8.83 9.91 1.32
C GLU A 138 9.28 8.86 0.30
N VAL A 139 8.64 7.69 0.30
CA VAL A 139 8.92 6.66 -0.72
C VAL A 139 8.51 7.14 -2.10
N LEU A 140 7.33 7.76 -2.22
CA LEU A 140 6.87 8.32 -3.50
C LEU A 140 7.83 9.40 -4.01
N ASP A 141 8.28 10.30 -3.15
CA ASP A 141 9.19 11.37 -3.53
C ASP A 141 10.56 10.82 -3.94
N LYS A 142 11.04 9.80 -3.25
CA LYS A 142 12.34 9.20 -3.56
C LYS A 142 12.36 8.52 -4.93
N PHE A 143 11.33 7.73 -5.25
CA PHE A 143 11.36 6.83 -6.40
C PHE A 143 10.60 7.34 -7.61
N TYR A 144 9.57 8.16 -7.41
CA TYR A 144 8.64 8.50 -8.50
C TYR A 144 8.43 10.00 -8.68
N ASN A 145 8.47 10.76 -7.58
CA ASN A 145 8.11 12.17 -7.56
C ASN A 145 6.72 12.41 -8.18
N SER A 146 5.83 11.45 -8.02
CA SER A 146 4.46 11.47 -8.53
C SER A 146 3.62 10.45 -7.80
N ILE A 147 2.29 10.59 -7.89
CA ILE A 147 1.35 9.63 -7.32
C ILE A 147 0.61 8.92 -8.46
N ASP A 148 -0.02 7.77 -8.14
CA ASP A 148 -0.74 6.99 -9.14
C ASP A 148 -2.15 7.55 -9.33
N GLU A 149 -2.43 8.14 -10.49
CA GLU A 149 -3.72 8.76 -10.77
C GLU A 149 -4.87 7.77 -10.81
N LYS A 150 -4.65 6.54 -11.26
CA LYS A 150 -5.70 5.52 -11.30
C LYS A 150 -6.19 5.17 -9.90
N THR A 151 -5.28 5.09 -8.93
CA THR A 151 -5.63 4.87 -7.52
C THR A 151 -6.51 6.00 -7.01
N ILE A 152 -6.15 7.24 -7.31
CA ILE A 152 -6.94 8.42 -6.93
C ILE A 152 -8.34 8.35 -7.53
N MET A 153 -8.46 8.00 -8.80
CA MET A 153 -9.75 7.90 -9.49
C MET A 153 -10.67 6.86 -8.83
N ILE A 154 -10.11 5.70 -8.47
CA ILE A 154 -10.88 4.64 -7.83
C ILE A 154 -11.36 5.08 -6.45
N ILE A 155 -10.49 5.72 -5.67
CA ILE A 155 -10.85 6.22 -4.33
C ILE A 155 -11.89 7.33 -4.45
N ASN A 156 -11.73 8.27 -5.37
CA ASN A 156 -12.70 9.35 -5.59
C ASN A 156 -14.06 8.80 -5.98
N LYS A 157 -14.10 7.77 -6.83
CA LYS A 157 -15.36 7.14 -7.21
C LYS A 157 -16.04 6.50 -6.00
N GLU A 158 -15.30 5.86 -5.14
CA GLU A 158 -15.86 5.26 -3.93
C GLU A 158 -16.46 6.34 -3.01
N ILE A 159 -15.76 7.46 -2.82
CA ILE A 159 -16.24 8.59 -2.01
C ILE A 159 -17.52 9.16 -2.62
N GLU A 160 -17.56 9.34 -3.94
CA GLU A 160 -18.75 9.82 -4.65
C GLU A 160 -19.94 8.88 -4.45
N ASP A 161 -19.72 7.57 -4.56
CA ASP A 161 -20.78 6.57 -4.43
C ASP A 161 -21.35 6.52 -2.99
N GLU A 162 -20.59 6.95 -1.97
CA GLU A 162 -21.05 7.02 -0.58
C GLU A 162 -21.89 8.26 -0.28
N LYS A 163 -21.83 9.27 -1.12
CA LYS A 163 -22.64 10.47 -0.98
C LYS A 163 -24.06 10.22 -1.51
#